data_9a651e30b10994b4fde13253acfe3a92
#
_entry.id   9a651e30b10994b4fde13253acfe3a92
#
_cell.length_a   1.000
_cell.length_b   1.000
_cell.length_c   1.000
_cell.angle_alpha   90.00
_cell.angle_beta   90.00
_cell.angle_gamma   90.00
#
_symmetry.space_group_name_H-M   'P 1'
#
loop_
_entity.id
_entity.type
_entity.pdbx_description
1 polymer ?
#
loop_
_entity_poly.entity_id
_entity_poly.type
_entity_poly.pdbx_seq_one_letter_code
_entity_poly.pdbx_strand_id
1 'polypeptide(L)'
;MIALRTIAVVGIALSLSALAACQPADRDPTSGSGTVDGSAAGEETSAPYVVDYVARDYAFTGPMEIPSGWVTVRLANEGLEHHFIFLTLLPDGKTIQDYASDVGPAFGAAWEGLQSGALDKAGAGALLGEMLPEWYASAASMGGPGLVAPGGVSQATMRLVPGNYVMECYVKTADGVFHVALGMAIPITVTGEDSGAPPPRPDLSITLFNHFFEIEGTPVAGRQTVAVHFDEQPQGGLGNDVHVVRLNAGTDLGQVVEWMDWMNVDGLREPAPAKFVGGIHEMPAGYTGFFTIDLEPGRYAWIAESGASLGMVQEFTVE
;
A
#
# COMPACT_ATOMS: atom_id res chain seq x y z
N MET A 1 -52.37 12.19 -6.60
CA MET A 1 -52.36 11.70 -5.21
C MET A 1 -51.09 10.87 -5.06
N ILE A 2 -50.05 11.48 -4.51
CA ILE A 2 -48.71 10.86 -4.33
C ILE A 2 -48.63 10.50 -2.86
N ALA A 3 -48.50 9.21 -2.58
CA ALA A 3 -48.37 8.70 -1.20
C ALA A 3 -46.90 8.78 -0.75
N LEU A 4 -46.62 9.65 0.24
CA LEU A 4 -45.38 9.64 0.99
C LEU A 4 -45.29 8.36 1.86
N ARG A 5 -44.23 7.59 1.67
CA ARG A 5 -43.85 6.50 2.60
C ARG A 5 -42.79 7.02 3.56
N THR A 6 -43.16 7.06 4.81
CA THR A 6 -42.34 7.44 5.97
C THR A 6 -41.34 6.29 6.24
N ILE A 7 -40.03 6.57 6.23
CA ILE A 7 -39.00 5.66 6.66
C ILE A 7 -38.77 5.88 8.16
N ALA A 8 -38.98 4.83 8.95
CA ALA A 8 -38.71 4.82 10.37
C ALA A 8 -37.20 4.60 10.61
N VAL A 9 -36.60 5.55 11.35
CA VAL A 9 -35.23 5.44 11.86
C VAL A 9 -35.26 4.58 13.11
N VAL A 10 -34.63 3.41 13.09
CA VAL A 10 -34.41 2.57 14.27
C VAL A 10 -33.07 2.98 14.89
N GLY A 11 -33.12 3.61 16.03
CA GLY A 11 -31.94 3.92 16.83
C GLY A 11 -31.43 2.69 17.56
N ILE A 12 -30.16 2.37 17.38
CA ILE A 12 -29.45 1.34 18.16
C ILE A 12 -28.70 2.03 19.26
N ALA A 13 -29.05 1.70 20.51
CA ALA A 13 -28.39 2.19 21.71
C ALA A 13 -27.05 1.50 21.92
N LEU A 14 -25.98 2.28 22.03
CA LEU A 14 -24.67 1.79 22.50
C LEU A 14 -24.70 1.56 24.00
N SER A 15 -24.43 0.34 24.44
CA SER A 15 -24.14 0.01 25.83
C SER A 15 -22.63 0.20 26.10
N LEU A 16 -22.28 1.20 26.91
CA LEU A 16 -20.94 1.36 27.48
C LEU A 16 -20.71 0.28 28.56
N SER A 17 -19.73 -0.59 28.33
CA SER A 17 -19.19 -1.46 29.39
C SER A 17 -17.95 -0.80 29.98
N ALA A 18 -18.04 -0.42 31.27
CA ALA A 18 -16.93 0.14 32.02
C ALA A 18 -15.91 -0.95 32.37
N LEU A 19 -14.67 -0.80 31.92
CA LEU A 19 -13.52 -1.57 32.43
C LEU A 19 -12.97 -0.90 33.69
N ALA A 20 -13.00 -1.62 34.80
CA ALA A 20 -12.39 -1.24 36.05
C ALA A 20 -10.84 -1.27 35.95
N ALA A 21 -10.21 -0.15 36.29
CA ALA A 21 -8.76 -0.04 36.40
C ALA A 21 -8.27 -0.70 37.71
N CYS A 22 -7.38 -1.67 37.62
CA CYS A 22 -6.58 -2.15 38.76
C CYS A 22 -5.38 -1.24 38.95
N GLN A 23 -5.32 -0.56 40.10
CA GLN A 23 -4.13 0.15 40.57
C GLN A 23 -3.12 -0.84 41.18
N PRO A 24 -1.81 -0.69 40.96
CA PRO A 24 -0.80 -1.43 41.70
C PRO A 24 -0.49 -0.74 43.04
N ALA A 25 -0.34 -1.57 44.07
CA ALA A 25 -0.02 -1.16 45.44
C ALA A 25 1.43 -0.67 45.59
N ASP A 26 1.58 0.41 46.36
CA ASP A 26 2.82 0.97 46.85
C ASP A 26 3.67 -0.08 47.63
N ARG A 27 4.96 -0.20 47.28
CA ARG A 27 5.98 -0.84 48.15
C ARG A 27 7.08 0.15 48.44
N ASP A 28 7.31 0.34 49.71
CA ASP A 28 8.33 1.14 50.36
C ASP A 28 9.76 0.65 50.02
N PRO A 29 10.75 1.54 49.82
CA PRO A 29 12.12 1.15 49.52
C PRO A 29 12.96 1.02 50.80
N THR A 30 13.37 -0.18 51.14
CA THR A 30 14.48 -0.37 52.12
C THR A 30 15.78 -0.75 51.39
N SER A 31 16.74 0.10 51.61
CA SER A 31 18.16 0.05 51.35
C SER A 31 18.83 -1.33 51.14
N GLY A 32 19.53 -1.45 50.02
CA GLY A 32 20.56 -2.47 49.77
C GLY A 32 21.58 -1.92 48.78
N SER A 33 22.75 -1.51 49.33
CA SER A 33 23.90 -1.11 48.51
C SER A 33 24.53 -2.37 47.91
N GLY A 34 24.32 -2.57 46.61
CA GLY A 34 25.03 -3.53 45.79
C GLY A 34 25.59 -2.81 44.58
N THR A 35 26.92 -2.76 44.47
CA THR A 35 27.64 -2.33 43.28
C THR A 35 27.26 -3.24 42.12
N VAL A 36 26.46 -2.73 41.21
CA VAL A 36 26.15 -3.39 39.92
C VAL A 36 27.22 -2.96 38.92
N ASP A 37 28.03 -3.92 38.57
CA ASP A 37 28.97 -3.85 37.45
C ASP A 37 28.11 -3.60 36.18
N GLY A 38 28.20 -2.40 35.63
CA GLY A 38 27.43 -1.95 34.49
C GLY A 38 28.00 -2.53 33.20
N SER A 39 27.74 -3.80 32.93
CA SER A 39 27.80 -4.32 31.58
C SER A 39 26.59 -3.78 30.85
N ALA A 40 26.76 -2.70 30.10
CA ALA A 40 25.78 -2.27 29.08
C ALA A 40 25.68 -3.43 28.08
N ALA A 41 24.64 -4.24 28.24
CA ALA A 41 24.19 -5.12 27.16
C ALA A 41 23.82 -4.19 26.00
N GLY A 42 24.69 -4.14 24.97
CA GLY A 42 24.36 -3.48 23.74
C GLY A 42 23.04 -4.10 23.25
N GLU A 43 22.03 -3.29 23.04
CA GLU A 43 20.83 -3.71 22.30
C GLU A 43 21.35 -4.22 20.95
N GLU A 44 21.41 -5.53 20.78
CA GLU A 44 21.54 -6.14 19.46
C GLU A 44 20.30 -5.70 18.69
N THR A 45 20.44 -4.66 17.88
CA THR A 45 19.39 -4.28 16.95
C THR A 45 19.25 -5.43 15.96
N SER A 46 18.21 -6.24 16.12
CA SER A 46 17.87 -7.30 15.19
C SER A 46 17.82 -6.70 13.77
N ALA A 47 18.46 -7.38 12.81
CA ALA A 47 18.50 -6.93 11.43
C ALA A 47 17.09 -7.00 10.81
N PRO A 48 16.75 -6.14 9.84
CA PRO A 48 15.49 -6.24 9.12
C PRO A 48 15.39 -7.58 8.39
N TYR A 49 14.19 -8.19 8.41
CA TYR A 49 13.90 -9.37 7.61
C TYR A 49 13.54 -8.94 6.20
N VAL A 50 14.37 -9.23 5.23
CA VAL A 50 14.21 -8.79 3.83
C VAL A 50 13.88 -9.98 2.94
N VAL A 51 12.84 -9.83 2.13
CA VAL A 51 12.42 -10.79 1.10
C VAL A 51 12.56 -10.14 -0.26
N ASP A 52 13.29 -10.78 -1.15
CA ASP A 52 13.59 -10.28 -2.48
C ASP A 52 12.64 -10.86 -3.53
N TYR A 53 12.08 -9.96 -4.34
CA TYR A 53 11.35 -10.29 -5.55
C TYR A 53 11.97 -9.58 -6.75
N VAL A 54 11.92 -10.23 -7.89
CA VAL A 54 12.31 -9.67 -9.19
C VAL A 54 11.07 -9.63 -10.08
N ALA A 55 10.76 -8.45 -10.62
CA ALA A 55 9.78 -8.31 -11.69
C ALA A 55 10.47 -8.36 -13.05
N ARG A 56 9.92 -9.16 -13.94
CA ARG A 56 10.16 -9.13 -15.40
C ARG A 56 8.81 -9.17 -16.07
N ASP A 57 8.72 -8.61 -17.26
CA ASP A 57 7.45 -8.51 -17.99
C ASP A 57 7.02 -9.91 -18.51
N TYR A 58 5.99 -10.62 -18.00
CA TYR A 58 5.08 -10.18 -16.92
C TYR A 58 5.06 -11.26 -15.84
N ALA A 59 6.04 -11.27 -14.96
CA ALA A 59 6.17 -12.29 -13.92
C ALA A 59 6.90 -11.75 -12.69
N PHE A 60 6.53 -12.26 -11.52
CA PHE A 60 7.32 -12.14 -10.31
C PHE A 60 8.13 -13.41 -10.04
N THR A 61 9.37 -13.24 -9.61
CA THR A 61 10.23 -14.34 -9.13
C THR A 61 10.66 -14.02 -7.70
N GLY A 62 10.43 -14.93 -6.78
CA GLY A 62 10.73 -14.80 -5.36
C GLY A 62 10.10 -15.92 -4.54
N PRO A 63 10.23 -15.92 -3.19
CA PRO A 63 9.62 -16.93 -2.35
C PRO A 63 8.09 -16.82 -2.35
N MET A 64 7.42 -17.97 -2.32
CA MET A 64 5.95 -18.05 -2.23
C MET A 64 5.47 -18.19 -0.77
N GLU A 65 6.38 -18.34 0.16
CA GLU A 65 6.14 -18.46 1.59
C GLU A 65 7.09 -17.53 2.34
N ILE A 66 6.54 -16.69 3.22
CA ILE A 66 7.27 -15.69 3.99
C ILE A 66 6.75 -15.67 5.43
N PRO A 67 7.55 -15.25 6.43
CA PRO A 67 7.10 -15.16 7.82
C PRO A 67 6.11 -14.00 8.02
N SER A 68 5.38 -14.04 9.14
CA SER A 68 4.62 -12.92 9.67
C SER A 68 5.51 -11.91 10.42
N GLY A 69 4.91 -10.87 10.98
CA GLY A 69 5.64 -9.80 11.68
C GLY A 69 6.14 -8.73 10.72
N TRP A 70 7.21 -8.01 11.09
CA TRP A 70 7.79 -6.98 10.24
C TRP A 70 8.62 -7.60 9.12
N VAL A 71 8.19 -7.40 7.90
CA VAL A 71 8.83 -7.93 6.68
C VAL A 71 9.09 -6.79 5.72
N THR A 72 10.32 -6.68 5.26
CA THR A 72 10.70 -5.79 4.16
C THR A 72 10.59 -6.58 2.85
N VAL A 73 9.64 -6.21 2.00
CA VAL A 73 9.56 -6.71 0.63
C VAL A 73 10.37 -5.78 -0.26
N ARG A 74 11.33 -6.34 -0.99
CA ARG A 74 12.18 -5.60 -1.93
C ARG A 74 11.92 -6.09 -3.35
N LEU A 75 11.51 -5.19 -4.24
CA LEU A 75 11.24 -5.44 -5.64
C LEU A 75 12.36 -4.86 -6.50
N ALA A 76 13.11 -5.70 -7.19
CA ALA A 76 14.01 -5.30 -8.26
C ALA A 76 13.25 -5.37 -9.59
N ASN A 77 13.14 -4.25 -10.30
CA ASN A 77 12.51 -4.20 -11.62
C ASN A 77 13.55 -4.47 -12.71
N GLU A 78 13.60 -5.69 -13.22
CA GLU A 78 14.43 -6.12 -14.34
C GLU A 78 13.63 -6.19 -15.66
N GLY A 79 12.38 -5.69 -15.67
CA GLY A 79 11.53 -5.56 -16.84
C GLY A 79 11.81 -4.30 -17.65
N LEU A 80 10.97 -4.06 -18.66
CA LEU A 80 11.03 -2.89 -19.55
C LEU A 80 9.96 -1.85 -19.21
N GLU A 81 8.99 -2.21 -18.37
CA GLU A 81 7.84 -1.39 -17.96
C GLU A 81 7.92 -1.12 -16.46
N HIS A 82 7.12 -0.17 -15.96
CA HIS A 82 7.02 0.07 -14.51
C HIS A 82 6.32 -1.10 -13.85
N HIS A 83 6.77 -1.43 -12.64
CA HIS A 83 6.14 -2.45 -11.80
C HIS A 83 6.00 -1.96 -10.36
N PHE A 84 5.12 -2.62 -9.66
CA PHE A 84 4.97 -2.53 -8.20
C PHE A 84 4.58 -3.90 -7.63
N ILE A 85 4.54 -4.01 -6.33
CA ILE A 85 3.89 -5.12 -5.63
C ILE A 85 2.75 -4.56 -4.80
N PHE A 86 1.54 -5.09 -5.03
CA PHE A 86 0.39 -4.87 -4.18
C PHE A 86 0.00 -6.19 -3.50
N LEU A 87 -0.15 -6.16 -2.17
CA LEU A 87 -0.46 -7.32 -1.35
C LEU A 87 -1.89 -7.24 -0.84
N THR A 88 -2.72 -8.21 -1.21
CA THR A 88 -4.09 -8.36 -0.73
C THR A 88 -4.18 -9.60 0.15
N LEU A 89 -4.47 -9.43 1.45
CA LEU A 89 -4.80 -10.52 2.36
C LEU A 89 -6.20 -11.03 2.03
N LEU A 90 -6.31 -12.30 1.76
CA LEU A 90 -7.59 -12.96 1.49
C LEU A 90 -8.26 -13.43 2.80
N PRO A 91 -9.58 -13.42 2.88
CA PRO A 91 -10.31 -14.03 4.01
C PRO A 91 -10.01 -15.51 4.16
N ASP A 92 -10.22 -16.05 5.36
CA ASP A 92 -10.02 -17.46 5.67
C ASP A 92 -10.72 -18.38 4.67
N GLY A 93 -9.98 -19.36 4.16
CA GLY A 93 -10.48 -20.34 3.19
C GLY A 93 -10.52 -19.85 1.75
N LYS A 94 -10.18 -18.58 1.47
CA LYS A 94 -10.06 -18.06 0.12
C LYS A 94 -8.63 -18.22 -0.42
N THR A 95 -8.54 -18.37 -1.73
CA THR A 95 -7.30 -18.66 -2.46
C THR A 95 -7.16 -17.72 -3.66
N ILE A 96 -6.00 -17.74 -4.30
CA ILE A 96 -5.81 -17.02 -5.56
C ILE A 96 -6.74 -17.52 -6.67
N GLN A 97 -7.17 -18.79 -6.64
CA GLN A 97 -8.13 -19.32 -7.59
C GLN A 97 -9.51 -18.67 -7.40
N ASP A 98 -9.96 -18.50 -6.14
CA ASP A 98 -11.19 -17.75 -5.84
C ASP A 98 -11.05 -16.28 -6.28
N TYR A 99 -9.89 -15.67 -6.03
CA TYR A 99 -9.60 -14.30 -6.47
C TYR A 99 -9.71 -14.18 -7.99
N ALA A 100 -9.05 -15.06 -8.73
CA ALA A 100 -9.06 -15.05 -10.19
C ALA A 100 -10.45 -15.32 -10.78
N SER A 101 -11.24 -16.25 -10.16
CA SER A 101 -12.56 -16.63 -10.69
C SER A 101 -13.67 -15.66 -10.31
N ASP A 102 -13.60 -15.06 -9.14
CA ASP A 102 -14.71 -14.28 -8.58
C ASP A 102 -14.46 -12.76 -8.69
N VAL A 103 -13.19 -12.30 -8.53
CA VAL A 103 -12.81 -10.88 -8.53
C VAL A 103 -12.34 -10.43 -9.91
N GLY A 104 -11.51 -11.23 -10.59
CA GLY A 104 -10.97 -10.91 -11.91
C GLY A 104 -12.03 -10.51 -12.95
N PRO A 105 -13.16 -11.25 -13.09
CA PRO A 105 -14.23 -10.89 -14.03
C PRO A 105 -14.87 -9.53 -13.76
N ALA A 106 -14.98 -9.10 -12.50
CA ALA A 106 -15.55 -7.80 -12.14
C ALA A 106 -14.67 -6.65 -12.66
N PHE A 107 -13.37 -6.72 -12.38
CA PHE A 107 -12.40 -5.74 -12.90
C PHE A 107 -12.30 -5.79 -14.43
N GLY A 108 -12.33 -6.98 -15.04
CA GLY A 108 -12.33 -7.14 -16.48
C GLY A 108 -13.52 -6.46 -17.16
N ALA A 109 -14.73 -6.68 -16.63
CA ALA A 109 -15.95 -6.08 -17.19
C ALA A 109 -15.98 -4.54 -17.04
N ALA A 110 -15.56 -4.03 -15.87
CA ALA A 110 -15.44 -2.60 -15.64
C ALA A 110 -14.45 -1.96 -16.62
N TRP A 111 -13.29 -2.61 -16.82
CA TRP A 111 -12.26 -2.16 -17.74
C TRP A 111 -12.72 -2.17 -19.21
N GLU A 112 -13.38 -3.24 -19.65
CA GLU A 112 -13.95 -3.32 -20.99
C GLU A 112 -14.98 -2.19 -21.23
N GLY A 113 -15.81 -1.90 -20.22
CA GLY A 113 -16.76 -0.79 -20.26
C GLY A 113 -16.09 0.57 -20.42
N LEU A 114 -15.00 0.82 -19.68
CA LEU A 114 -14.20 2.05 -19.79
C LEU A 114 -13.52 2.16 -21.16
N GLN A 115 -12.84 1.10 -21.60
CA GLN A 115 -12.12 1.09 -22.88
C GLN A 115 -13.05 1.31 -24.09
N SER A 116 -14.23 0.70 -24.07
CA SER A 116 -15.21 0.86 -25.16
C SER A 116 -15.97 2.19 -25.12
N GLY A 117 -15.85 2.96 -24.02
CA GLY A 117 -16.64 4.15 -23.77
C GLY A 117 -18.11 3.87 -23.44
N ALA A 118 -18.46 2.61 -23.14
CA ALA A 118 -19.80 2.23 -22.70
C ALA A 118 -20.08 2.65 -21.26
N LEU A 119 -19.04 2.78 -20.44
CA LEU A 119 -19.10 3.26 -19.08
C LEU A 119 -18.16 4.46 -18.87
N ASP A 120 -18.59 5.38 -18.03
CA ASP A 120 -17.71 6.34 -17.38
C ASP A 120 -17.18 5.75 -16.06
N LYS A 121 -16.31 6.48 -15.35
CA LYS A 121 -15.72 6.01 -14.08
C LYS A 121 -16.79 5.69 -13.02
N ALA A 122 -17.84 6.49 -12.94
CA ALA A 122 -18.91 6.25 -11.98
C ALA A 122 -19.68 4.96 -12.32
N GLY A 123 -19.96 4.72 -13.61
CA GLY A 123 -20.57 3.50 -14.12
C GLY A 123 -19.67 2.27 -13.89
N ALA A 124 -18.37 2.38 -14.12
CA ALA A 124 -17.40 1.32 -13.86
C ALA A 124 -17.31 0.98 -12.36
N GLY A 125 -17.28 2.00 -11.50
CA GLY A 125 -17.32 1.82 -10.04
C GLY A 125 -18.61 1.16 -9.55
N ALA A 126 -19.76 1.55 -10.11
CA ALA A 126 -21.05 0.92 -9.79
C ALA A 126 -21.08 -0.56 -10.22
N LEU A 127 -20.56 -0.87 -11.42
CA LEU A 127 -20.46 -2.24 -11.93
C LEU A 127 -19.55 -3.10 -11.06
N LEU A 128 -18.40 -2.57 -10.62
CA LEU A 128 -17.51 -3.24 -9.65
C LEU A 128 -18.27 -3.54 -8.37
N GLY A 129 -18.98 -2.57 -7.79
CA GLY A 129 -19.77 -2.76 -6.57
C GLY A 129 -20.87 -3.82 -6.71
N GLU A 130 -21.42 -4.01 -7.91
CA GLU A 130 -22.42 -5.04 -8.20
C GLU A 130 -21.82 -6.44 -8.41
N MET A 131 -20.66 -6.50 -9.08
CA MET A 131 -20.07 -7.77 -9.52
C MET A 131 -19.07 -8.36 -8.50
N LEU A 132 -18.46 -7.54 -7.65
CA LEU A 132 -17.53 -8.04 -6.65
C LEU A 132 -18.25 -8.98 -5.66
N PRO A 133 -17.67 -10.14 -5.34
CA PRO A 133 -18.31 -11.09 -4.42
C PRO A 133 -18.34 -10.51 -3.00
N GLU A 134 -19.37 -10.84 -2.23
CA GLU A 134 -19.52 -10.34 -0.84
C GLU A 134 -18.27 -10.56 0.03
N TRP A 135 -17.59 -11.69 -0.17
CA TRP A 135 -16.40 -12.03 0.60
C TRP A 135 -15.24 -11.06 0.38
N TYR A 136 -15.19 -10.38 -0.79
CA TYR A 136 -14.11 -9.44 -1.12
C TYR A 136 -14.10 -8.21 -0.19
N ALA A 137 -15.25 -7.85 0.37
CA ALA A 137 -15.33 -6.80 1.39
C ALA A 137 -14.57 -7.13 2.69
N SER A 138 -14.18 -8.42 2.88
CA SER A 138 -13.36 -8.86 4.02
C SER A 138 -11.89 -9.07 3.64
N ALA A 139 -11.52 -8.87 2.38
CA ALA A 139 -10.12 -8.80 1.97
C ALA A 139 -9.50 -7.47 2.45
N ALA A 140 -8.20 -7.48 2.71
CA ALA A 140 -7.51 -6.30 3.19
C ALA A 140 -6.27 -5.99 2.34
N SER A 141 -6.15 -4.75 1.92
CA SER A 141 -4.90 -4.22 1.32
C SER A 141 -3.82 -4.16 2.39
N MET A 142 -2.68 -4.77 2.16
CA MET A 142 -1.61 -4.91 3.16
C MET A 142 -0.29 -4.26 2.70
N GLY A 143 -0.38 -3.27 1.80
CA GLY A 143 0.76 -2.52 1.32
C GLY A 143 1.53 -3.25 0.23
N GLY A 144 2.79 -2.93 0.12
CA GLY A 144 3.75 -3.46 -0.85
C GLY A 144 4.61 -2.35 -1.45
N PRO A 145 5.76 -2.68 -2.05
CA PRO A 145 6.61 -1.70 -2.73
C PRO A 145 5.87 -0.96 -3.85
N GLY A 146 5.87 0.38 -3.77
CA GLY A 146 5.26 1.24 -4.77
C GLY A 146 5.98 1.22 -6.12
N LEU A 147 5.40 1.95 -7.08
CA LEU A 147 5.85 2.04 -8.47
C LEU A 147 7.36 2.28 -8.60
N VAL A 148 8.01 1.47 -9.43
CA VAL A 148 9.43 1.60 -9.75
C VAL A 148 9.69 1.40 -11.23
N ALA A 149 10.47 2.31 -11.80
CA ALA A 149 10.88 2.29 -13.21
C ALA A 149 11.82 1.12 -13.52
N PRO A 150 11.96 0.73 -14.80
CA PRO A 150 12.95 -0.23 -15.26
C PRO A 150 14.35 0.01 -14.69
N GLY A 151 15.01 -1.06 -14.21
CA GLY A 151 16.33 -1.03 -13.60
C GLY A 151 16.37 -0.46 -12.17
N GLY A 152 15.22 -0.06 -11.62
CA GLY A 152 15.12 0.47 -10.25
C GLY A 152 14.82 -0.62 -9.21
N VAL A 153 14.89 -0.20 -7.95
CA VAL A 153 14.52 -1.03 -6.80
C VAL A 153 13.56 -0.24 -5.92
N SER A 154 12.41 -0.83 -5.59
CA SER A 154 11.47 -0.31 -4.60
C SER A 154 11.41 -1.26 -3.41
N GLN A 155 11.31 -0.73 -2.19
CA GLN A 155 11.14 -1.58 -1.02
C GLN A 155 10.20 -0.95 -0.01
N ALA A 156 9.33 -1.78 0.56
CA ALA A 156 8.43 -1.40 1.64
C ALA A 156 8.51 -2.42 2.78
N THR A 157 8.34 -1.93 4.00
CA THR A 157 8.31 -2.75 5.22
C THR A 157 6.92 -2.65 5.84
N MET A 158 6.25 -3.78 5.95
CA MET A 158 4.91 -3.90 6.51
C MET A 158 4.90 -4.92 7.63
N ARG A 159 3.95 -4.79 8.55
CA ARG A 159 3.66 -5.83 9.53
C ARG A 159 2.60 -6.77 8.97
N LEU A 160 3.05 -7.91 8.43
CA LEU A 160 2.18 -8.91 7.83
C LEU A 160 1.61 -9.84 8.90
N VAL A 161 0.35 -10.24 8.74
CA VAL A 161 -0.32 -11.25 9.56
C VAL A 161 -0.36 -12.59 8.83
N PRO A 162 -0.40 -13.74 9.53
CA PRO A 162 -0.53 -15.03 8.88
C PRO A 162 -1.78 -15.11 8.00
N GLY A 163 -1.67 -15.73 6.81
CA GLY A 163 -2.78 -15.90 5.90
C GLY A 163 -2.35 -16.12 4.45
N ASN A 164 -3.34 -16.25 3.58
CA ASN A 164 -3.15 -16.32 2.13
C ASN A 164 -3.25 -14.92 1.53
N TYR A 165 -2.31 -14.58 0.68
CA TYR A 165 -2.27 -13.30 0.00
C TYR A 165 -2.26 -13.49 -1.51
N VAL A 166 -2.76 -12.49 -2.22
CA VAL A 166 -2.44 -12.25 -3.63
C VAL A 166 -1.39 -11.16 -3.69
N MET A 167 -0.32 -11.41 -4.44
CA MET A 167 0.67 -10.41 -4.82
C MET A 167 0.45 -10.08 -6.29
N GLU A 168 0.20 -8.80 -6.61
CA GLU A 168 -0.10 -8.42 -7.98
C GLU A 168 0.54 -7.11 -8.43
N CYS A 169 0.57 -6.90 -9.74
CA CYS A 169 0.85 -5.64 -10.41
C CYS A 169 -0.21 -5.39 -11.49
N TYR A 170 -0.92 -4.27 -11.41
CA TYR A 170 -1.96 -3.89 -12.37
C TYR A 170 -1.60 -2.67 -13.23
N VAL A 171 -0.32 -2.35 -13.41
CA VAL A 171 0.14 -1.47 -14.51
C VAL A 171 -0.37 -2.02 -15.82
N LYS A 172 -0.58 -1.18 -16.81
CA LYS A 172 -1.04 -1.58 -18.15
C LYS A 172 0.09 -1.49 -19.16
N THR A 173 0.15 -2.47 -20.04
CA THR A 173 1.01 -2.41 -21.24
C THR A 173 0.65 -1.23 -22.14
N ALA A 174 1.50 -0.93 -23.11
CA ALA A 174 1.21 0.06 -24.15
C ALA A 174 -0.10 -0.21 -24.90
N ASP A 175 -0.57 -1.45 -24.97
CA ASP A 175 -1.84 -1.84 -25.57
C ASP A 175 -3.03 -1.78 -24.60
N GLY A 176 -2.79 -1.38 -23.34
CA GLY A 176 -3.82 -1.24 -22.31
C GLY A 176 -4.26 -2.55 -21.65
N VAL A 177 -3.40 -3.59 -21.67
CA VAL A 177 -3.65 -4.86 -20.97
C VAL A 177 -3.01 -4.80 -19.59
N PHE A 178 -3.75 -5.11 -18.55
CA PHE A 178 -3.21 -5.16 -17.19
C PHE A 178 -2.18 -6.26 -17.02
N HIS A 179 -1.06 -5.99 -16.33
CA HIS A 179 -0.02 -6.97 -16.04
C HIS A 179 -0.54 -8.17 -15.25
N VAL A 180 -1.50 -7.96 -14.36
CA VAL A 180 -2.20 -9.04 -13.63
C VAL A 180 -2.83 -10.06 -14.57
N ALA A 181 -3.40 -9.62 -15.70
CA ALA A 181 -3.99 -10.50 -16.70
C ALA A 181 -2.95 -11.26 -17.54
N LEU A 182 -1.69 -10.80 -17.54
CA LEU A 182 -0.58 -11.42 -18.26
C LEU A 182 0.26 -12.38 -17.38
N GLY A 183 -0.03 -12.45 -16.07
CA GLY A 183 0.63 -13.39 -15.15
C GLY A 183 1.19 -12.75 -13.88
N MET A 184 1.10 -11.43 -13.72
CA MET A 184 1.57 -10.76 -12.51
C MET A 184 0.49 -10.77 -11.40
N ALA A 185 -0.03 -11.96 -11.10
CA ALA A 185 -0.80 -12.27 -9.90
C ALA A 185 -0.34 -13.63 -9.38
N ILE A 186 0.31 -13.67 -8.22
CA ILE A 186 0.83 -14.89 -7.61
C ILE A 186 0.33 -15.06 -6.17
N PRO A 187 0.15 -16.33 -5.69
CA PRO A 187 -0.18 -16.58 -4.30
C PRO A 187 1.06 -16.39 -3.41
N ILE A 188 0.87 -15.79 -2.25
CA ILE A 188 1.87 -15.75 -1.18
C ILE A 188 1.22 -16.30 0.09
N THR A 189 1.91 -17.20 0.77
CA THR A 189 1.53 -17.66 2.12
C THR A 189 2.39 -16.94 3.15
N VAL A 190 1.75 -16.15 4.02
CA VAL A 190 2.38 -15.62 5.22
C VAL A 190 2.18 -16.63 6.33
N THR A 191 3.29 -17.17 6.86
CA THR A 191 3.26 -18.22 7.88
C THR A 191 2.99 -17.67 9.29
N GLY A 192 2.68 -18.57 10.24
CA GLY A 192 2.55 -18.21 11.65
C GLY A 192 3.90 -17.96 12.36
N GLU A 193 5.04 -18.21 11.71
CA GLU A 193 6.36 -17.90 12.25
C GLU A 193 6.60 -16.39 12.13
N ASP A 194 6.93 -15.74 13.25
CA ASP A 194 7.26 -14.31 13.26
C ASP A 194 8.70 -14.08 12.79
N SER A 195 8.90 -13.08 11.95
CA SER A 195 10.23 -12.69 11.43
C SER A 195 11.21 -12.30 12.54
N GLY A 196 10.71 -11.89 13.72
CA GLY A 196 11.50 -11.36 14.82
C GLY A 196 12.15 -10.01 14.54
N ALA A 197 11.91 -9.41 13.37
CA ALA A 197 12.49 -8.13 13.01
C ALA A 197 11.74 -6.97 13.70
N PRO A 198 12.43 -5.90 14.11
CA PRO A 198 11.81 -4.70 14.61
C PRO A 198 11.28 -3.83 13.44
N PRO A 199 10.37 -2.89 13.71
CA PRO A 199 10.03 -1.87 12.72
C PRO A 199 11.24 -0.99 12.40
N PRO A 200 11.36 -0.47 11.18
CA PRO A 200 12.42 0.48 10.82
C PRO A 200 12.34 1.76 11.65
N ARG A 201 13.49 2.44 11.80
CA ARG A 201 13.53 3.81 12.32
C ARG A 201 13.37 4.78 11.14
N PRO A 202 12.34 5.62 11.13
CA PRO A 202 12.14 6.56 10.04
C PRO A 202 13.03 7.80 10.15
N ASP A 203 13.41 8.37 9.01
CA ASP A 203 14.05 9.68 8.87
C ASP A 203 13.02 10.80 8.71
N LEU A 204 11.86 10.48 8.11
CA LEU A 204 10.71 11.37 7.95
C LEU A 204 9.41 10.56 7.99
N SER A 205 8.28 11.24 8.17
CA SER A 205 6.97 10.61 8.20
C SER A 205 5.95 11.31 7.30
N ILE A 206 5.01 10.52 6.80
CA ILE A 206 3.86 10.98 6.03
C ILE A 206 2.62 10.40 6.69
N THR A 207 1.65 11.24 7.03
CA THR A 207 0.33 10.80 7.46
C THR A 207 -0.65 11.01 6.30
N LEU A 208 -1.38 9.95 5.95
CA LEU A 208 -2.36 9.96 4.88
C LEU A 208 -3.74 10.15 5.45
N PHE A 209 -4.37 11.26 5.09
CA PHE A 209 -5.78 11.56 5.32
C PHE A 209 -6.55 11.44 4.01
N ASN A 210 -7.87 11.50 4.07
CA ASN A 210 -8.65 11.60 2.86
C ASN A 210 -8.33 12.92 2.14
N HIS A 211 -7.73 12.78 0.95
CA HIS A 211 -7.42 13.86 0.00
C HIS A 211 -6.25 14.78 0.34
N PHE A 212 -5.38 14.47 1.33
CA PHE A 212 -4.14 15.21 1.54
C PHE A 212 -3.07 14.41 2.29
N PHE A 213 -1.82 14.86 2.15
CA PHE A 213 -0.66 14.39 2.91
C PHE A 213 -0.29 15.40 4.00
N GLU A 214 0.04 14.91 5.19
CA GLU A 214 0.78 15.67 6.19
C GLU A 214 2.20 15.08 6.29
N ILE A 215 3.22 15.90 6.02
CA ILE A 215 4.61 15.45 5.93
C ILE A 215 5.42 16.12 7.03
N GLU A 216 6.08 15.30 7.85
CA GLU A 216 7.01 15.72 8.89
C GLU A 216 8.44 15.31 8.53
N GLY A 217 9.37 16.25 8.57
CA GLY A 217 10.75 16.07 8.14
C GLY A 217 11.00 16.68 6.76
N THR A 218 12.25 16.59 6.30
CA THR A 218 12.68 17.14 5.01
C THR A 218 13.42 16.07 4.22
N PRO A 219 13.00 15.77 2.98
CA PRO A 219 13.75 14.88 2.12
C PRO A 219 15.13 15.43 1.80
N VAL A 220 16.15 14.61 1.89
CA VAL A 220 17.55 14.94 1.56
C VAL A 220 18.14 13.92 0.60
N ALA A 221 19.29 14.22 0.00
CA ALA A 221 19.99 13.29 -0.87
C ALA A 221 20.48 12.05 -0.09
N GLY A 222 20.45 10.91 -0.77
CA GLY A 222 20.84 9.61 -0.23
C GLY A 222 19.67 8.77 0.26
N ARG A 223 20.00 7.71 0.98
CA ARG A 223 19.03 6.72 1.45
C ARG A 223 18.28 7.22 2.67
N GLN A 224 16.95 7.20 2.59
CA GLN A 224 16.05 7.58 3.68
C GLN A 224 14.94 6.55 3.86
N THR A 225 14.51 6.38 5.09
CA THR A 225 13.33 5.58 5.45
C THR A 225 12.18 6.52 5.79
N VAL A 226 11.05 6.32 5.15
CA VAL A 226 9.82 7.08 5.33
C VAL A 226 8.83 6.22 6.07
N ALA A 227 8.31 6.68 7.22
CA ALA A 227 7.13 6.08 7.83
C ALA A 227 5.88 6.63 7.15
N VAL A 228 4.92 5.76 6.87
CA VAL A 228 3.61 6.16 6.32
C VAL A 228 2.53 5.67 7.25
N HIS A 229 1.84 6.60 7.87
CA HIS A 229 0.68 6.33 8.72
C HIS A 229 -0.59 6.54 7.91
N PHE A 230 -1.40 5.49 7.80
CA PHE A 230 -2.68 5.49 7.10
C PHE A 230 -3.78 5.87 8.11
N ASP A 231 -3.95 7.17 8.37
CA ASP A 231 -4.91 7.65 9.40
C ASP A 231 -6.35 7.43 8.94
N GLU A 232 -6.62 7.80 7.69
CA GLU A 232 -7.93 7.64 7.07
C GLU A 232 -7.84 6.86 5.77
N GLN A 233 -8.90 6.11 5.46
CA GLN A 233 -9.09 5.45 4.17
C GLN A 233 -10.47 5.80 3.61
N PRO A 234 -10.59 6.04 2.28
CA PRO A 234 -11.86 6.36 1.66
C PRO A 234 -12.84 5.19 1.80
N GLN A 235 -14.11 5.52 1.90
CA GLN A 235 -15.18 4.52 1.95
C GLN A 235 -15.50 4.02 0.55
N GLY A 236 -14.90 2.90 0.16
CA GLY A 236 -14.98 2.29 -1.16
C GLY A 236 -13.98 2.86 -2.18
N GLY A 237 -13.75 2.10 -3.24
CA GLY A 237 -12.68 2.38 -4.20
C GLY A 237 -11.30 1.92 -3.71
N LEU A 238 -10.26 2.43 -4.36
CA LEU A 238 -8.88 2.22 -3.89
C LEU A 238 -8.60 3.10 -2.66
N GLY A 239 -7.79 2.58 -1.75
CA GLY A 239 -7.31 3.29 -0.60
C GLY A 239 -6.28 4.37 -0.92
N ASN A 240 -5.91 5.13 0.11
CA ASN A 240 -4.81 6.08 0.00
C ASN A 240 -3.48 5.32 0.03
N ASP A 241 -2.55 5.76 -0.80
CA ASP A 241 -1.19 5.27 -0.91
C ASP A 241 -0.22 6.45 -1.09
N VAL A 242 1.06 6.18 -1.27
CA VAL A 242 2.03 7.20 -1.66
C VAL A 242 3.15 6.61 -2.49
N HIS A 243 3.39 7.22 -3.64
CA HIS A 243 4.51 6.95 -4.53
C HIS A 243 5.43 8.17 -4.62
N VAL A 244 6.66 7.93 -5.05
CA VAL A 244 7.64 8.98 -5.31
C VAL A 244 7.98 9.00 -6.78
N VAL A 245 7.79 10.15 -7.42
CA VAL A 245 8.09 10.36 -8.83
C VAL A 245 9.16 11.43 -9.00
N ARG A 246 10.17 11.16 -9.84
CA ARG A 246 11.20 12.13 -10.21
C ARG A 246 10.68 13.03 -11.34
N LEU A 247 10.75 14.35 -11.14
CA LEU A 247 10.32 15.34 -12.10
C LEU A 247 11.53 15.90 -12.87
N ASN A 248 11.76 15.37 -14.06
CA ASN A 248 12.82 15.87 -14.94
C ASN A 248 12.42 17.21 -15.58
N ALA A 249 13.39 17.90 -16.21
CA ALA A 249 13.10 19.10 -16.97
C ALA A 249 12.07 18.79 -18.08
N GLY A 250 10.93 19.48 -18.07
CA GLY A 250 9.85 19.29 -19.02
C GLY A 250 8.80 18.25 -18.61
N THR A 251 8.93 17.58 -17.46
CA THR A 251 7.85 16.73 -16.92
C THR A 251 6.64 17.60 -16.58
N ASP A 252 5.51 17.26 -17.15
CA ASP A 252 4.21 17.86 -16.84
C ASP A 252 3.57 17.07 -15.69
N LEU A 253 3.50 17.68 -14.51
CA LEU A 253 2.92 17.06 -13.32
C LEU A 253 1.43 16.73 -13.52
N GLY A 254 0.70 17.53 -14.31
CA GLY A 254 -0.70 17.25 -14.64
C GLY A 254 -0.85 15.93 -15.40
N GLN A 255 0.04 15.65 -16.36
CA GLN A 255 0.04 14.36 -17.06
C GLN A 255 0.40 13.21 -16.12
N VAL A 256 1.28 13.41 -15.14
CA VAL A 256 1.60 12.39 -14.14
C VAL A 256 0.37 12.11 -13.26
N VAL A 257 -0.35 13.14 -12.83
CA VAL A 257 -1.59 13.01 -12.04
C VAL A 257 -2.66 12.24 -12.83
N GLU A 258 -2.86 12.55 -14.10
CA GLU A 258 -3.81 11.84 -14.97
C GLU A 258 -3.40 10.38 -15.18
N TRP A 259 -2.08 10.12 -15.30
CA TRP A 259 -1.54 8.78 -15.47
C TRP A 259 -1.71 7.91 -14.21
N MET A 260 -1.71 8.49 -13.02
CA MET A 260 -1.87 7.72 -11.78
C MET A 260 -3.26 7.09 -11.64
N ASP A 261 -4.29 7.58 -12.29
CA ASP A 261 -5.65 7.04 -12.16
C ASP A 261 -5.87 5.84 -13.09
N TRP A 262 -5.86 4.63 -12.54
CA TRP A 262 -6.05 3.40 -13.31
C TRP A 262 -7.38 3.33 -14.07
N MET A 263 -8.41 4.05 -13.64
CA MET A 263 -9.70 4.14 -14.33
C MET A 263 -9.66 5.03 -15.57
N ASN A 264 -8.61 5.82 -15.78
CA ASN A 264 -8.37 6.44 -17.07
C ASN A 264 -7.90 5.38 -18.07
N VAL A 265 -8.34 5.47 -19.33
CA VAL A 265 -7.91 4.53 -20.39
C VAL A 265 -6.39 4.56 -20.56
N ASP A 266 -5.78 5.73 -20.44
CA ASP A 266 -4.33 5.93 -20.50
C ASP A 266 -3.65 5.96 -19.11
N GLY A 267 -4.42 5.79 -18.03
CA GLY A 267 -3.88 5.75 -16.67
C GLY A 267 -3.16 4.44 -16.37
N LEU A 268 -2.06 4.50 -15.63
CA LEU A 268 -1.12 3.39 -15.39
C LEU A 268 -0.70 2.63 -16.66
N ARG A 269 -0.77 3.28 -17.83
CA ARG A 269 -0.44 2.70 -19.13
C ARG A 269 0.97 3.10 -19.55
N GLU A 270 1.75 2.12 -19.97
CA GLU A 270 3.11 2.36 -20.47
C GLU A 270 3.12 3.01 -21.88
N PRO A 271 4.12 3.84 -22.18
CA PRO A 271 5.16 4.29 -21.25
C PRO A 271 4.68 5.34 -20.25
N ALA A 272 5.14 5.25 -19.01
CA ALA A 272 4.84 6.24 -17.98
C ALA A 272 5.43 7.63 -18.33
N PRO A 273 4.75 8.73 -17.95
CA PRO A 273 5.20 10.10 -18.27
C PRO A 273 6.42 10.54 -17.44
N ALA A 274 6.77 9.82 -16.39
CA ALA A 274 7.88 10.14 -15.50
C ALA A 274 8.46 8.89 -14.84
N LYS A 275 9.65 9.05 -14.21
CA LYS A 275 10.34 7.95 -13.53
C LYS A 275 9.86 7.83 -12.09
N PHE A 276 9.17 6.76 -11.74
CA PHE A 276 8.86 6.41 -10.36
C PHE A 276 10.06 5.73 -9.69
N VAL A 277 10.26 6.00 -8.40
CA VAL A 277 11.44 5.54 -7.65
C VAL A 277 11.08 4.76 -6.39
N GLY A 278 9.81 4.49 -6.14
CA GLY A 278 9.31 3.70 -5.01
C GLY A 278 8.10 4.32 -4.35
N GLY A 279 7.81 3.86 -3.14
CA GLY A 279 6.65 4.23 -2.35
C GLY A 279 6.09 3.04 -1.60
N ILE A 280 4.84 3.18 -1.13
CA ILE A 280 4.10 2.10 -0.48
C ILE A 280 2.63 2.16 -0.91
N HIS A 281 2.06 1.00 -1.22
CA HIS A 281 0.64 0.84 -1.49
C HIS A 281 -0.22 0.93 -0.24
N GLU A 282 -1.52 1.04 -0.45
CA GLU A 282 -2.54 1.20 0.59
C GLU A 282 -2.47 0.11 1.66
N MET A 283 -2.74 0.53 2.90
CA MET A 283 -2.92 -0.35 4.06
C MET A 283 -4.19 0.07 4.80
N PRO A 284 -4.75 -0.78 5.68
CA PRO A 284 -5.94 -0.40 6.43
C PRO A 284 -5.72 0.85 7.30
N ALA A 285 -6.77 1.61 7.55
CA ALA A 285 -6.72 2.75 8.47
C ALA A 285 -6.19 2.34 9.85
N GLY A 286 -5.36 3.18 10.46
CA GLY A 286 -4.66 2.93 11.72
C GLY A 286 -3.36 2.13 11.58
N TYR A 287 -3.01 1.64 10.38
CA TYR A 287 -1.74 0.94 10.15
C TYR A 287 -0.60 1.93 9.84
N THR A 288 0.60 1.46 10.10
CA THR A 288 1.83 2.15 9.68
C THR A 288 2.70 1.18 8.89
N GLY A 289 3.10 1.60 7.71
CA GLY A 289 4.12 0.94 6.91
C GLY A 289 5.31 1.86 6.71
N PHE A 290 6.36 1.32 6.11
CA PHE A 290 7.58 2.09 5.82
C PHE A 290 8.02 1.79 4.40
N PHE A 291 8.63 2.76 3.74
CA PHE A 291 9.37 2.49 2.52
C PHE A 291 10.73 3.17 2.57
N THR A 292 11.67 2.68 1.78
CA THR A 292 13.00 3.27 1.68
C THR A 292 13.19 3.79 0.27
N ILE A 293 13.70 5.02 0.18
CA ILE A 293 14.07 5.69 -1.07
C ILE A 293 15.54 6.07 -1.02
N ASP A 294 16.16 6.16 -2.21
CA ASP A 294 17.52 6.70 -2.38
C ASP A 294 17.41 7.86 -3.38
N LEU A 295 17.48 9.08 -2.88
CA LEU A 295 17.23 10.29 -3.64
C LEU A 295 18.53 10.94 -4.08
N GLU A 296 18.64 11.22 -5.37
CA GLU A 296 19.65 12.11 -5.92
C GLU A 296 19.15 13.56 -5.86
N PRO A 297 20.05 14.58 -5.91
CA PRO A 297 19.61 15.95 -6.10
C PRO A 297 18.68 16.10 -7.29
N GLY A 298 17.58 16.85 -7.11
CA GLY A 298 16.57 17.02 -8.15
C GLY A 298 15.18 17.35 -7.62
N ARG A 299 14.22 17.44 -8.54
CA ARG A 299 12.80 17.69 -8.24
C ARG A 299 12.04 16.38 -8.22
N TYR A 300 11.11 16.25 -7.28
CA TYR A 300 10.26 15.08 -7.07
C TYR A 300 8.85 15.50 -6.68
N ALA A 301 7.94 14.54 -6.66
CA ALA A 301 6.66 14.67 -6.00
C ALA A 301 6.31 13.42 -5.21
N TRP A 302 5.68 13.62 -4.05
CA TRP A 302 4.82 12.62 -3.40
C TRP A 302 3.50 12.61 -4.15
N ILE A 303 3.00 11.46 -4.50
CA ILE A 303 1.77 11.32 -5.29
C ILE A 303 1.03 10.06 -4.91
N ALA A 304 -0.29 10.17 -4.66
CA ALA A 304 -1.17 9.02 -4.46
C ALA A 304 -1.77 8.55 -5.78
N GLU A 305 -2.13 7.27 -5.88
CA GLU A 305 -2.80 6.76 -7.07
C GLU A 305 -4.22 7.35 -7.20
N SER A 306 -5.12 6.95 -6.32
CA SER A 306 -6.52 7.38 -6.41
C SER A 306 -6.74 8.82 -5.99
N GLY A 307 -5.90 9.34 -5.10
CA GLY A 307 -6.03 10.68 -4.51
C GLY A 307 -5.36 11.81 -5.29
N ALA A 308 -4.50 11.52 -6.28
CA ALA A 308 -3.73 12.53 -7.01
C ALA A 308 -4.60 13.60 -7.65
N SER A 309 -5.68 13.20 -8.34
CA SER A 309 -6.64 14.12 -8.97
C SER A 309 -7.46 14.96 -7.97
N LEU A 310 -7.46 14.57 -6.70
CA LEU A 310 -8.13 15.26 -5.60
C LEU A 310 -7.16 16.15 -4.79
N GLY A 311 -5.89 16.23 -5.19
CA GLY A 311 -4.88 17.08 -4.57
C GLY A 311 -3.82 16.33 -3.77
N MET A 312 -3.86 15.01 -3.70
CA MET A 312 -2.81 14.21 -3.05
C MET A 312 -1.57 14.12 -3.92
N VAL A 313 -0.98 15.27 -4.17
CA VAL A 313 0.28 15.46 -4.89
C VAL A 313 1.02 16.64 -4.30
N GLN A 314 2.30 16.46 -3.95
CA GLN A 314 3.12 17.50 -3.36
C GLN A 314 4.54 17.46 -3.91
N GLU A 315 4.97 18.56 -4.58
CA GLU A 315 6.34 18.67 -5.08
C GLU A 315 7.33 18.97 -3.95
N PHE A 316 8.55 18.45 -4.10
CA PHE A 316 9.70 18.80 -3.26
C PHE A 316 11.00 18.79 -4.07
N THR A 317 12.03 19.44 -3.50
CA THR A 317 13.36 19.48 -4.10
C THR A 317 14.37 18.90 -3.13
N VAL A 318 15.27 18.07 -3.65
CA VAL A 318 16.43 17.53 -2.96
C VAL A 318 17.67 18.28 -3.46
N GLU A 319 18.46 18.84 -2.55
CA GLU A 319 19.71 19.59 -2.83
C GLU A 319 20.95 18.70 -2.81
#